data_bead98240f1ffa6124da505ab8db108d
#
_entry.id   bead98240f1ffa6124da505ab8db108d
#
_cell.length_a   1.000
_cell.length_b   1.000
_cell.length_c   1.000
_cell.angle_alpha   90.00
_cell.angle_beta   90.00
_cell.angle_gamma   90.00
#
_symmetry.space_group_name_H-M   'P 1'
#
loop_
_entity.id
_entity.type
_entity.pdbx_description
1 polymer ?
#
loop_
_entity_poly.entity_id
_entity_poly.type
_entity_poly.pdbx_seq_one_letter_code
_entity_poly.pdbx_strand_id
1 'polypeptide(L)'
;MKNLTKIGGVTAVVAALALTACGGGGGGSKGPEAAKGQDSGSDLSKLISINAKDPKDLQQGGKLTLPLGNIGPDFNGFSNTGNSADNTALHRPIDEAGTWGCWNFDFDGTATPNKNFCEDVKSDVKDGKQTITIKVNPKATFNDGTPIDVKTFENTWKMLNGQNKDIDIVSSGAYEFVDSVKAGANDKEVVVTTTQPVYPLDALFTGFVHPAVNTPEIFNTGFTGDMHPEWMAGPFKVDKYDTAAKTVTMVPNDKWWGTKPVLESVVFRQLESSAAIAAFKNGEIDGVSANTITPYKQLDGTKNSEIRRGQRLFAGGLNINAQKAPMTDVAIRKAIFTAVDREALRKVRFNGLNWEEESSGSMMLLPFSKYYQDNYPVTETGPDAAKKVLTDAGYKANAAGIMEKDGVPAAFKISNFGDDPTTLAFAQTLQKQLQAGGMDVGIDQRASADFGKVLGSRDFYLSVSGYTVGADATDAVKQFYDSKTNENELGDADLDAKIKKLSTIADNAERNKAAMEVEKEHMAKYFSMGVVMNGPQISFARTGLANYGPSLFKSLSQVPDWTTIGWEKK
;
A
#
# COMPACT_ATOMS: atom_id res chain seq x y z
N MET A 1 -0.63 66.65 -31.83
CA MET A 1 -1.64 67.30 -30.98
C MET A 1 -1.86 66.38 -29.80
N LYS A 2 -1.26 66.64 -28.65
CA LYS A 2 -1.86 67.06 -27.37
C LYS A 2 -2.86 66.00 -26.85
N ASN A 3 -2.81 65.41 -25.67
CA ASN A 3 -2.31 65.76 -24.31
C ASN A 3 -2.16 64.44 -23.53
N LEU A 4 -1.17 64.14 -22.77
CA LEU A 4 -0.86 64.41 -21.38
C LEU A 4 -2.03 64.41 -20.38
N THR A 5 -1.92 63.51 -19.38
CA THR A 5 -2.06 63.63 -17.91
C THR A 5 -2.95 62.47 -17.38
N LYS A 6 -2.70 61.85 -16.25
CA LYS A 6 -1.97 62.12 -14.99
C LYS A 6 -1.78 60.81 -14.19
N ILE A 7 -0.75 60.78 -13.45
CA ILE A 7 -0.36 59.89 -12.37
C ILE A 7 -1.41 59.91 -11.26
N GLY A 8 -1.79 58.73 -10.78
CA GLY A 8 -2.53 58.54 -9.55
C GLY A 8 -1.90 57.40 -8.75
N GLY A 9 -1.12 57.73 -7.72
CA GLY A 9 -0.49 56.77 -6.84
C GLY A 9 -1.53 56.03 -5.98
N VAL A 10 -1.37 54.75 -5.82
CA VAL A 10 -2.10 53.95 -4.83
C VAL A 10 -1.16 53.61 -3.70
N THR A 11 -1.42 54.24 -2.57
CA THR A 11 -0.77 54.05 -1.29
C THR A 11 -1.04 52.64 -0.76
N ALA A 12 0.00 51.88 -0.52
CA ALA A 12 -0.09 50.61 0.17
C ALA A 12 -0.43 50.85 1.65
N VAL A 13 -1.58 50.40 2.08
CA VAL A 13 -1.95 50.30 3.50
C VAL A 13 -1.50 48.95 4.01
N VAL A 14 -0.43 48.94 4.78
CA VAL A 14 -0.03 47.79 5.59
C VAL A 14 -0.88 47.83 6.86
N ALA A 15 -1.86 46.93 6.93
CA ALA A 15 -2.61 46.66 8.16
C ALA A 15 -1.84 45.65 9.01
N ALA A 16 -1.13 46.14 10.00
CA ALA A 16 -0.57 45.35 11.09
C ALA A 16 -1.74 44.95 12.04
N LEU A 17 -2.10 43.69 12.07
CA LEU A 17 -2.99 43.13 13.08
C LEU A 17 -2.19 42.84 14.35
N ALA A 18 -2.28 43.75 15.30
CA ALA A 18 -1.83 43.53 16.67
C ALA A 18 -2.83 42.59 17.39
N LEU A 19 -2.37 41.43 17.81
CA LEU A 19 -3.10 40.52 18.70
C LEU A 19 -2.99 41.07 20.13
N THR A 20 -4.07 41.69 20.59
CA THR A 20 -4.25 41.98 22.02
C THR A 20 -4.87 40.77 22.68
N ALA A 21 -4.12 40.13 23.57
CA ALA A 21 -4.64 39.11 24.48
C ALA A 21 -5.46 39.82 25.56
N CYS A 22 -6.76 39.54 25.66
CA CYS A 22 -7.58 39.77 26.84
C CYS A 22 -8.09 38.43 27.37
N GLY A 23 -7.64 38.10 28.59
CA GLY A 23 -8.13 36.94 29.31
C GLY A 23 -9.58 37.12 29.74
N GLY A 24 -10.38 36.07 29.63
CA GLY A 24 -11.71 35.94 30.15
C GLY A 24 -12.08 34.46 30.14
N GLY A 25 -12.24 33.86 31.34
CA GLY A 25 -12.58 32.46 31.52
C GLY A 25 -13.96 32.14 30.96
N GLY A 26 -14.03 31.14 30.14
CA GLY A 26 -15.23 30.49 29.65
C GLY A 26 -14.87 29.13 29.15
N GLY A 27 -15.50 28.05 29.65
CA GLY A 27 -15.24 26.67 29.31
C GLY A 27 -15.29 26.41 27.81
N GLY A 28 -14.14 26.45 27.18
CA GLY A 28 -13.99 26.04 25.78
C GLY A 28 -14.07 24.53 25.72
N SER A 29 -15.05 24.01 25.01
CA SER A 29 -15.02 22.63 24.52
C SER A 29 -13.71 22.47 23.74
N LYS A 30 -12.80 21.65 24.26
CA LYS A 30 -11.63 21.21 23.48
C LYS A 30 -12.17 20.57 22.21
N GLY A 31 -11.79 21.08 21.05
CA GLY A 31 -12.05 20.39 19.80
C GLY A 31 -11.52 18.95 19.88
N PRO A 32 -12.03 18.04 19.04
CA PRO A 32 -11.55 16.66 19.07
C PRO A 32 -10.04 16.64 18.95
N GLU A 33 -9.39 15.91 19.85
CA GLU A 33 -7.93 15.71 19.84
C GLU A 33 -7.52 15.08 18.50
N ALA A 34 -6.40 15.52 17.94
CA ALA A 34 -5.89 14.94 16.69
C ALA A 34 -5.67 13.46 16.86
N ALA A 35 -6.09 12.67 15.88
CA ALA A 35 -5.76 11.26 15.86
C ALA A 35 -4.25 11.12 15.65
N LYS A 36 -3.62 10.35 16.54
CA LYS A 36 -2.19 10.09 16.47
C LYS A 36 -1.94 8.88 15.58
N GLY A 37 -0.94 9.01 14.74
CA GLY A 37 -0.38 7.91 13.98
C GLY A 37 0.43 6.96 14.85
N GLN A 38 1.12 6.10 14.18
CA GLN A 38 2.00 5.11 14.80
C GLN A 38 3.21 5.75 15.49
N ASP A 39 3.55 5.18 16.60
CA ASP A 39 4.85 5.30 17.25
C ASP A 39 5.34 3.90 17.66
N SER A 40 6.59 3.80 18.08
CA SER A 40 7.18 2.56 18.60
C SER A 40 6.39 2.11 19.83
N GLY A 41 5.66 0.99 19.71
CA GLY A 41 4.83 0.44 20.79
C GLY A 41 3.38 0.95 20.81
N SER A 42 2.88 1.53 19.72
CA SER A 42 1.47 1.92 19.58
C SER A 42 0.53 0.75 19.86
N ASP A 43 -0.50 1.03 20.67
CA ASP A 43 -1.64 0.14 20.82
C ASP A 43 -2.39 0.04 19.48
N LEU A 44 -2.40 -1.13 18.87
CA LEU A 44 -3.04 -1.36 17.56
C LEU A 44 -4.51 -0.95 17.54
N SER A 45 -5.22 -1.02 18.69
CA SER A 45 -6.61 -0.59 18.77
C SER A 45 -6.81 0.89 18.43
N LYS A 46 -5.78 1.72 18.60
CA LYS A 46 -5.81 3.15 18.25
C LYS A 46 -5.52 3.42 16.78
N LEU A 47 -4.97 2.44 16.09
CA LEU A 47 -4.64 2.49 14.66
C LEU A 47 -5.76 1.94 13.78
N ILE A 48 -6.80 1.37 14.39
CA ILE A 48 -7.95 0.72 13.77
C ILE A 48 -9.20 1.57 14.04
N SER A 49 -10.10 1.67 13.08
CA SER A 49 -11.36 2.40 13.25
C SER A 49 -12.46 1.77 12.39
N ILE A 50 -13.11 0.72 12.90
CA ILE A 50 -14.08 -0.09 12.13
C ILE A 50 -15.49 -0.11 12.71
N ASN A 51 -15.77 0.57 13.84
CA ASN A 51 -17.03 0.38 14.59
C ASN A 51 -17.32 -1.10 14.85
N ALA A 52 -16.41 -1.74 15.60
CA ALA A 52 -16.46 -3.18 15.86
C ALA A 52 -17.73 -3.58 16.62
N LYS A 53 -18.47 -4.53 16.07
CA LYS A 53 -19.69 -5.12 16.67
C LYS A 53 -19.68 -6.64 16.50
N ASP A 54 -20.27 -7.36 17.46
CA ASP A 54 -20.58 -8.78 17.27
C ASP A 54 -21.63 -8.91 16.16
N PRO A 55 -21.46 -9.79 15.17
CA PRO A 55 -22.45 -10.03 14.11
C PRO A 55 -23.86 -10.36 14.63
N LYS A 56 -23.99 -10.94 15.84
CA LYS A 56 -25.28 -11.24 16.48
C LYS A 56 -26.07 -9.97 16.86
N ASP A 57 -25.36 -8.87 17.09
CA ASP A 57 -25.95 -7.59 17.46
C ASP A 57 -26.34 -6.76 16.25
N LEU A 58 -26.00 -7.24 15.04
CA LEU A 58 -26.32 -6.56 13.80
C LEU A 58 -27.69 -6.98 13.25
N GLN A 59 -28.27 -6.07 12.46
CA GLN A 59 -29.46 -6.36 11.67
C GLN A 59 -29.11 -7.46 10.64
N GLN A 60 -29.89 -8.52 10.59
CA GLN A 60 -29.75 -9.52 9.53
C GLN A 60 -30.33 -8.98 8.23
N GLY A 61 -29.61 -9.17 7.14
CA GLY A 61 -29.94 -8.62 5.82
C GLY A 61 -29.43 -7.19 5.64
N GLY A 62 -30.04 -6.49 4.70
CA GLY A 62 -29.61 -5.15 4.30
C GLY A 62 -28.56 -5.16 3.19
N LYS A 63 -28.48 -4.03 2.50
CA LYS A 63 -27.60 -3.80 1.36
C LYS A 63 -26.42 -2.92 1.76
N LEU A 64 -25.25 -3.23 1.20
CA LEU A 64 -24.06 -2.38 1.24
C LEU A 64 -23.68 -1.96 -0.18
N THR A 65 -23.47 -0.66 -0.41
CA THR A 65 -23.01 -0.14 -1.70
C THR A 65 -21.70 0.60 -1.54
N LEU A 66 -20.66 0.17 -2.25
CA LEU A 66 -19.32 0.76 -2.19
C LEU A 66 -18.82 1.19 -3.58
N PRO A 67 -17.98 2.23 -3.67
CA PRO A 67 -17.35 2.63 -4.92
C PRO A 67 -16.08 1.82 -5.19
N LEU A 68 -15.77 1.63 -6.46
CA LEU A 68 -14.46 1.26 -6.97
C LEU A 68 -14.04 2.25 -8.05
N GLY A 69 -12.76 2.52 -8.20
CA GLY A 69 -12.23 3.36 -9.26
C GLY A 69 -12.35 2.70 -10.63
N ASN A 70 -12.16 1.39 -10.67
CA ASN A 70 -12.27 0.60 -11.90
C ASN A 70 -12.89 -0.78 -11.65
N ILE A 71 -13.62 -1.30 -12.67
CA ILE A 71 -14.14 -2.67 -12.71
C ILE A 71 -13.73 -3.28 -14.06
N GLY A 72 -12.80 -4.24 -14.03
CA GLY A 72 -12.24 -4.87 -15.23
C GLY A 72 -11.31 -3.96 -16.05
N PRO A 73 -10.98 -4.32 -17.30
CA PRO A 73 -11.50 -5.48 -18.04
C PRO A 73 -10.87 -6.83 -17.67
N ASP A 74 -9.65 -6.86 -17.10
CA ASP A 74 -8.98 -8.09 -16.68
C ASP A 74 -9.26 -8.37 -15.19
N PHE A 75 -9.83 -9.53 -14.90
CA PHE A 75 -10.19 -9.97 -13.54
C PHE A 75 -9.20 -11.00 -12.97
N ASN A 76 -8.10 -11.33 -13.66
CA ASN A 76 -7.08 -12.21 -13.12
C ASN A 76 -6.16 -11.47 -12.14
N GLY A 77 -6.39 -11.59 -10.85
CA GLY A 77 -5.56 -10.95 -9.81
C GLY A 77 -4.09 -11.41 -9.77
N PHE A 78 -3.73 -12.49 -10.46
CA PHE A 78 -2.36 -12.99 -10.54
C PHE A 78 -1.59 -12.48 -11.77
N SER A 79 -2.28 -11.88 -12.74
CA SER A 79 -1.65 -11.29 -13.95
C SER A 79 -1.16 -9.86 -13.71
N ASN A 80 -0.19 -9.39 -14.50
CA ASN A 80 0.29 -8.00 -14.42
C ASN A 80 -0.80 -6.97 -14.72
N THR A 81 -1.73 -7.29 -15.60
CA THR A 81 -2.82 -6.38 -16.01
C THR A 81 -4.00 -6.38 -15.04
N GLY A 82 -4.30 -7.53 -14.43
CA GLY A 82 -5.42 -7.68 -13.48
C GLY A 82 -5.05 -7.42 -12.02
N ASN A 83 -3.76 -7.33 -11.66
CA ASN A 83 -3.31 -7.05 -10.30
C ASN A 83 -3.52 -5.58 -9.94
N SER A 84 -4.67 -5.26 -9.38
CA SER A 84 -5.02 -3.92 -8.92
C SER A 84 -5.74 -3.93 -7.58
N ALA A 85 -5.67 -2.80 -6.86
CA ALA A 85 -6.37 -2.64 -5.59
C ALA A 85 -7.90 -2.76 -5.75
N ASP A 86 -8.45 -2.24 -6.84
CA ASP A 86 -9.88 -2.33 -7.14
C ASP A 86 -10.30 -3.77 -7.43
N ASN A 87 -9.51 -4.51 -8.21
CA ASN A 87 -9.79 -5.91 -8.51
C ASN A 87 -9.69 -6.78 -7.25
N THR A 88 -8.69 -6.55 -6.41
CA THR A 88 -8.58 -7.20 -5.10
C THR A 88 -9.80 -6.91 -4.23
N ALA A 89 -10.24 -5.65 -4.13
CA ALA A 89 -11.40 -5.28 -3.32
C ALA A 89 -12.70 -5.91 -3.86
N LEU A 90 -12.83 -6.02 -5.18
CA LEU A 90 -13.96 -6.68 -5.85
C LEU A 90 -14.02 -8.17 -5.53
N HIS A 91 -12.88 -8.87 -5.56
CA HIS A 91 -12.81 -10.32 -5.38
C HIS A 91 -12.94 -10.75 -3.92
N ARG A 92 -12.49 -9.94 -2.96
CA ARG A 92 -12.51 -10.29 -1.53
C ARG A 92 -13.81 -10.91 -1.02
N PRO A 93 -15.02 -10.40 -1.34
CA PRO A 93 -16.27 -11.02 -0.88
C PRO A 93 -16.64 -12.30 -1.64
N ILE A 94 -16.22 -12.47 -2.90
CA ILE A 94 -16.68 -13.56 -3.78
C ILE A 94 -15.65 -14.66 -4.02
N ASP A 95 -14.37 -14.35 -3.80
CA ASP A 95 -13.26 -15.28 -4.04
C ASP A 95 -12.23 -15.25 -2.91
N GLU A 96 -12.62 -15.75 -1.75
CA GLU A 96 -11.70 -15.94 -0.63
C GLU A 96 -10.59 -16.95 -0.98
N ALA A 97 -10.90 -17.94 -1.85
CA ALA A 97 -9.94 -18.90 -2.34
C ALA A 97 -8.80 -18.24 -3.13
N GLY A 98 -9.12 -17.34 -4.06
CA GLY A 98 -8.13 -16.65 -4.90
C GLY A 98 -7.42 -15.50 -4.20
N THR A 99 -7.99 -14.95 -3.11
CA THR A 99 -7.45 -13.75 -2.46
C THR A 99 -6.79 -14.00 -1.10
N TRP A 100 -7.14 -15.07 -0.40
CA TRP A 100 -6.60 -15.45 0.90
C TRP A 100 -6.00 -16.87 0.91
N GLY A 101 -6.58 -17.79 0.17
CA GLY A 101 -6.09 -19.16 0.10
C GLY A 101 -5.96 -19.82 1.47
N CYS A 102 -4.77 -20.34 1.77
CA CYS A 102 -4.45 -21.00 3.04
C CYS A 102 -4.31 -20.07 4.24
N TRP A 103 -4.35 -18.76 4.08
CA TRP A 103 -3.92 -17.85 5.13
C TRP A 103 -4.96 -16.79 5.50
N ASN A 104 -5.06 -16.50 6.78
CA ASN A 104 -5.71 -15.32 7.34
C ASN A 104 -4.66 -14.47 8.04
N PHE A 105 -4.86 -13.17 8.03
CA PHE A 105 -3.98 -12.23 8.73
C PHE A 105 -4.75 -11.53 9.84
N ASP A 106 -4.11 -11.36 10.99
CA ASP A 106 -4.63 -10.52 12.05
C ASP A 106 -4.28 -9.04 11.82
N PHE A 107 -4.76 -8.16 12.69
CA PHE A 107 -4.52 -6.73 12.56
C PHE A 107 -3.03 -6.35 12.59
N ASP A 108 -2.20 -7.14 13.29
CA ASP A 108 -0.74 -6.98 13.33
C ASP A 108 0.00 -7.66 12.17
N GLY A 109 -0.74 -8.33 11.28
CA GLY A 109 -0.19 -9.08 10.15
C GLY A 109 0.27 -10.49 10.48
N THR A 110 0.00 -10.99 11.68
CA THR A 110 0.29 -12.39 12.00
C THR A 110 -0.55 -13.31 11.13
N ALA A 111 0.13 -14.14 10.33
CA ALA A 111 -0.51 -15.14 9.48
C ALA A 111 -0.92 -16.37 10.29
N THR A 112 -2.13 -16.86 10.03
CA THR A 112 -2.66 -18.10 10.59
C THR A 112 -3.36 -18.91 9.50
N PRO A 113 -3.42 -20.27 9.60
CA PRO A 113 -4.13 -21.06 8.61
C PRO A 113 -5.60 -20.67 8.51
N ASN A 114 -6.05 -20.37 7.29
CA ASN A 114 -7.46 -20.14 6.97
C ASN A 114 -8.23 -21.45 7.01
N LYS A 115 -8.97 -21.67 8.08
CA LYS A 115 -9.69 -22.91 8.34
C LYS A 115 -10.80 -23.22 7.31
N ASN A 116 -11.21 -22.23 6.52
CA ASN A 116 -12.11 -22.48 5.40
C ASN A 116 -11.45 -23.36 4.33
N PHE A 117 -10.13 -23.23 4.14
CA PHE A 117 -9.39 -23.95 3.10
C PHE A 117 -8.30 -24.87 3.66
N CYS A 118 -7.53 -24.43 4.63
CA CYS A 118 -6.38 -25.14 5.19
C CYS A 118 -6.52 -25.32 6.71
N GLU A 119 -6.86 -26.53 7.13
CA GLU A 119 -7.06 -26.85 8.56
C GLU A 119 -5.75 -26.75 9.36
N ASP A 120 -4.62 -27.13 8.73
CA ASP A 120 -3.31 -27.14 9.37
C ASP A 120 -2.20 -27.00 8.32
N VAL A 121 -1.12 -26.32 8.69
CA VAL A 121 0.08 -26.17 7.88
C VAL A 121 1.28 -26.43 8.76
N LYS A 122 2.07 -27.45 8.43
CA LYS A 122 3.28 -27.85 9.16
C LYS A 122 4.48 -27.82 8.25
N SER A 123 5.63 -27.50 8.80
CA SER A 123 6.87 -27.47 8.06
C SER A 123 7.96 -28.22 8.84
N ASP A 124 8.74 -29.02 8.12
CA ASP A 124 9.93 -29.70 8.62
C ASP A 124 11.09 -29.44 7.66
N VAL A 125 12.28 -29.20 8.21
CA VAL A 125 13.50 -28.96 7.43
C VAL A 125 14.52 -30.06 7.74
N LYS A 126 14.91 -30.80 6.72
CA LYS A 126 15.93 -31.85 6.82
C LYS A 126 16.92 -31.74 5.66
N ASP A 127 18.20 -31.77 6.00
CA ASP A 127 19.31 -31.71 5.02
C ASP A 127 19.22 -30.52 4.03
N GLY A 128 18.76 -29.36 4.53
CA GLY A 128 18.60 -28.13 3.75
C GLY A 128 17.38 -28.09 2.84
N LYS A 129 16.57 -29.14 2.80
CA LYS A 129 15.28 -29.20 2.11
C LYS A 129 14.13 -29.05 3.09
N GLN A 130 13.07 -28.38 2.67
CA GLN A 130 11.87 -28.21 3.48
C GLN A 130 10.73 -29.06 2.91
N THR A 131 9.97 -29.68 3.81
CA THR A 131 8.72 -30.34 3.52
C THR A 131 7.60 -29.61 4.24
N ILE A 132 6.63 -29.12 3.50
CA ILE A 132 5.44 -28.43 4.05
C ILE A 132 4.25 -29.39 3.85
N THR A 133 3.60 -29.77 4.95
CA THR A 133 2.40 -30.61 4.92
C THR A 133 1.18 -29.74 5.23
N ILE A 134 0.24 -29.69 4.31
CA ILE A 134 -0.98 -28.90 4.38
C ILE A 134 -2.18 -29.83 4.46
N LYS A 135 -2.98 -29.67 5.50
CA LYS A 135 -4.24 -30.39 5.64
C LYS A 135 -5.37 -29.51 5.11
N VAL A 136 -5.95 -29.92 4.00
CA VAL A 136 -7.03 -29.17 3.32
C VAL A 136 -8.38 -29.49 3.92
N ASN A 137 -9.23 -28.49 4.09
CA ASN A 137 -10.60 -28.67 4.58
C ASN A 137 -11.38 -29.60 3.61
N PRO A 138 -11.96 -30.72 4.08
CA PRO A 138 -12.65 -31.67 3.23
C PRO A 138 -13.85 -31.06 2.48
N LYS A 139 -14.45 -29.98 3.00
CA LYS A 139 -15.60 -29.29 2.39
C LYS A 139 -15.21 -28.28 1.31
N ALA A 140 -13.92 -27.92 1.24
CA ALA A 140 -13.47 -26.86 0.33
C ALA A 140 -13.64 -27.26 -1.14
N THR A 141 -14.43 -26.46 -1.87
CA THR A 141 -14.74 -26.60 -3.30
C THR A 141 -14.89 -25.22 -3.95
N PHE A 142 -14.61 -25.12 -5.22
CA PHE A 142 -15.04 -23.98 -6.03
C PHE A 142 -16.54 -24.00 -6.32
N ASN A 143 -17.09 -22.92 -6.83
CA ASN A 143 -18.52 -22.79 -7.10
C ASN A 143 -19.04 -23.73 -8.19
N ASP A 144 -18.19 -24.21 -9.10
CA ASP A 144 -18.54 -25.26 -10.07
C ASP A 144 -18.56 -26.68 -9.45
N GLY A 145 -18.11 -26.82 -8.21
CA GLY A 145 -18.02 -28.10 -7.50
C GLY A 145 -16.64 -28.76 -7.58
N THR A 146 -15.68 -28.16 -8.30
CA THR A 146 -14.30 -28.65 -8.34
C THR A 146 -13.70 -28.65 -6.94
N PRO A 147 -13.17 -29.78 -6.42
CA PRO A 147 -12.54 -29.82 -5.10
C PRO A 147 -11.29 -28.93 -5.04
N ILE A 148 -11.12 -28.23 -3.92
CA ILE A 148 -9.82 -27.64 -3.57
C ILE A 148 -9.00 -28.73 -2.90
N ASP A 149 -8.07 -29.31 -3.63
CA ASP A 149 -7.25 -30.45 -3.26
C ASP A 149 -5.84 -30.36 -3.85
N VAL A 150 -5.07 -31.43 -3.81
CA VAL A 150 -3.70 -31.47 -4.34
C VAL A 150 -3.60 -30.95 -5.78
N LYS A 151 -4.62 -31.14 -6.62
CA LYS A 151 -4.60 -30.65 -8.02
C LYS A 151 -4.67 -29.14 -8.08
N THR A 152 -5.43 -28.51 -7.20
CA THR A 152 -5.49 -27.05 -7.07
C THR A 152 -4.11 -26.49 -6.66
N PHE A 153 -3.47 -27.09 -5.67
CA PHE A 153 -2.15 -26.66 -5.21
C PHE A 153 -1.07 -26.88 -6.28
N GLU A 154 -1.09 -28.00 -6.95
CA GLU A 154 -0.17 -28.30 -8.05
C GLU A 154 -0.35 -27.32 -9.22
N ASN A 155 -1.61 -27.03 -9.60
CA ASN A 155 -1.92 -26.07 -10.66
C ASN A 155 -1.46 -24.65 -10.28
N THR A 156 -1.77 -24.22 -9.04
CA THR A 156 -1.33 -22.92 -8.53
C THR A 156 0.20 -22.78 -8.64
N TRP A 157 0.95 -23.77 -8.18
CA TRP A 157 2.39 -23.77 -8.32
C TRP A 157 2.84 -23.72 -9.78
N LYS A 158 2.28 -24.55 -10.66
CA LYS A 158 2.65 -24.60 -12.09
C LYS A 158 2.42 -23.26 -12.80
N MET A 159 1.31 -22.58 -12.47
CA MET A 159 0.98 -21.29 -13.08
C MET A 159 1.83 -20.14 -12.53
N LEU A 160 2.22 -20.21 -11.25
CA LEU A 160 2.88 -19.08 -10.59
C LEU A 160 4.40 -19.24 -10.40
N ASN A 161 5.03 -20.36 -10.77
CA ASN A 161 6.46 -20.61 -10.51
C ASN A 161 7.45 -19.84 -11.41
N GLY A 162 6.96 -19.14 -12.42
CA GLY A 162 7.78 -18.35 -13.34
C GLY A 162 8.66 -19.15 -14.29
N GLN A 163 8.51 -20.48 -14.36
CA GLN A 163 9.28 -21.32 -15.28
C GLN A 163 8.79 -21.19 -16.73
N ASN A 164 7.47 -21.12 -16.92
CA ASN A 164 6.88 -20.86 -18.22
C ASN A 164 6.81 -19.35 -18.47
N LYS A 165 7.64 -18.86 -19.41
CA LYS A 165 7.74 -17.43 -19.73
C LYS A 165 6.56 -16.89 -20.55
N ASP A 166 5.70 -17.74 -21.06
CA ASP A 166 4.48 -17.36 -21.78
C ASP A 166 3.34 -17.00 -20.81
N ILE A 167 3.50 -17.26 -19.50
CA ILE A 167 2.52 -16.89 -18.46
C ILE A 167 2.91 -15.53 -17.86
N ASP A 168 2.02 -14.54 -17.99
CA ASP A 168 2.25 -13.16 -17.56
C ASP A 168 1.89 -12.97 -16.07
N ILE A 169 2.73 -13.49 -15.17
CA ILE A 169 2.56 -13.36 -13.73
C ILE A 169 3.20 -12.09 -13.17
N VAL A 170 2.61 -11.56 -12.10
CA VAL A 170 3.19 -10.42 -11.35
C VAL A 170 4.54 -10.79 -10.74
N SER A 171 4.64 -11.97 -10.13
CA SER A 171 5.87 -12.46 -9.50
C SER A 171 5.78 -13.97 -9.26
N SER A 172 6.91 -14.66 -9.42
CA SER A 172 7.02 -16.06 -8.97
C SER A 172 7.16 -16.19 -7.46
N GLY A 173 7.60 -15.14 -6.78
CA GLY A 173 7.77 -15.14 -5.33
C GLY A 173 8.53 -16.36 -4.82
N ALA A 174 7.94 -17.02 -3.82
CA ALA A 174 8.49 -18.23 -3.22
C ALA A 174 8.25 -19.52 -4.04
N TYR A 175 7.35 -19.48 -5.02
CA TYR A 175 7.05 -20.65 -5.87
C TYR A 175 8.24 -21.09 -6.73
N GLU A 176 9.20 -20.24 -6.99
CA GLU A 176 10.44 -20.58 -7.70
C GLU A 176 11.28 -21.66 -6.96
N PHE A 177 11.13 -21.76 -5.63
CA PHE A 177 11.84 -22.71 -4.78
C PHE A 177 11.08 -24.01 -4.57
N VAL A 178 9.84 -24.14 -5.04
CA VAL A 178 9.06 -25.36 -4.92
C VAL A 178 9.58 -26.40 -5.92
N ASP A 179 9.91 -27.59 -5.42
CA ASP A 179 10.40 -28.74 -6.19
C ASP A 179 9.26 -29.68 -6.61
N SER A 180 8.32 -29.92 -5.68
CA SER A 180 7.16 -30.74 -6.00
C SER A 180 5.95 -30.43 -5.11
N VAL A 181 4.76 -30.70 -5.66
CA VAL A 181 3.47 -30.70 -4.94
C VAL A 181 2.83 -32.06 -5.19
N LYS A 182 2.55 -32.82 -4.13
CA LYS A 182 2.03 -34.20 -4.22
C LYS A 182 0.96 -34.46 -3.15
N ALA A 183 0.11 -35.45 -3.39
CA ALA A 183 -0.76 -35.97 -2.34
C ALA A 183 0.07 -36.67 -1.26
N GLY A 184 -0.33 -36.48 0.01
CA GLY A 184 0.13 -37.25 1.15
C GLY A 184 -0.69 -38.52 1.33
N ALA A 185 -1.36 -38.68 2.46
CA ALA A 185 -2.22 -39.84 2.73
C ALA A 185 -3.46 -39.90 1.82
N ASN A 186 -3.93 -38.77 1.32
CA ASN A 186 -5.05 -38.63 0.39
C ASN A 186 -4.97 -37.27 -0.34
N ASP A 187 -5.87 -36.98 -1.27
CA ASP A 187 -5.88 -35.77 -2.08
C ASP A 187 -6.13 -34.47 -1.26
N LYS A 188 -6.62 -34.57 -0.03
CA LYS A 188 -6.81 -33.45 0.91
C LYS A 188 -5.63 -33.25 1.89
N GLU A 189 -4.58 -34.05 1.76
CA GLU A 189 -3.30 -33.81 2.42
C GLU A 189 -2.24 -33.51 1.35
N VAL A 190 -1.82 -32.27 1.29
CA VAL A 190 -0.85 -31.79 0.29
C VAL A 190 0.54 -31.73 0.90
N VAL A 191 1.49 -32.37 0.22
CA VAL A 191 2.92 -32.34 0.59
C VAL A 191 3.68 -31.54 -0.45
N VAL A 192 4.25 -30.43 0.00
CA VAL A 192 5.10 -29.55 -0.82
C VAL A 192 6.53 -29.73 -0.40
N THR A 193 7.44 -30.03 -1.36
CA THR A 193 8.87 -30.03 -1.12
C THR A 193 9.52 -28.84 -1.81
N THR A 194 10.55 -28.30 -1.18
CA THR A 194 11.27 -27.14 -1.71
C THR A 194 12.76 -27.44 -1.85
N THR A 195 13.42 -26.74 -2.75
CA THR A 195 14.88 -26.86 -3.00
C THR A 195 15.72 -26.24 -1.88
N GLN A 196 15.14 -25.32 -1.11
CA GLN A 196 15.71 -24.68 0.06
C GLN A 196 14.56 -24.29 1.01
N PRO A 197 14.82 -24.00 2.29
CA PRO A 197 13.78 -23.47 3.19
C PRO A 197 13.16 -22.19 2.64
N VAL A 198 11.83 -22.05 2.81
CA VAL A 198 11.03 -20.90 2.40
C VAL A 198 10.24 -20.40 3.62
N TYR A 199 10.59 -19.23 4.09
CA TYR A 199 9.92 -18.51 5.18
C TYR A 199 9.72 -17.03 4.82
N PRO A 200 8.60 -16.40 5.24
CA PRO A 200 7.51 -17.00 6.02
C PRO A 200 6.72 -18.05 5.19
N LEU A 201 6.00 -18.95 5.86
CA LEU A 201 5.24 -20.00 5.17
C LEU A 201 4.06 -19.45 4.35
N ASP A 202 3.52 -18.33 4.77
CA ASP A 202 2.47 -17.59 4.07
C ASP A 202 2.95 -16.88 2.79
N ALA A 203 4.24 -16.97 2.44
CA ALA A 203 4.73 -16.64 1.11
C ALA A 203 4.25 -17.62 0.01
N LEU A 204 3.63 -18.76 0.40
CA LEU A 204 3.05 -19.76 -0.49
C LEU A 204 1.54 -19.90 -0.24
N PHE A 205 0.77 -20.05 -1.31
CA PHE A 205 -0.67 -20.35 -1.27
C PHE A 205 -1.53 -19.29 -0.56
N THR A 206 -1.18 -18.01 -0.74
CA THR A 206 -2.01 -16.85 -0.39
C THR A 206 -3.14 -16.60 -1.40
N GLY A 207 -3.36 -17.51 -2.31
CA GLY A 207 -4.44 -17.57 -3.28
C GLY A 207 -4.28 -18.83 -4.12
N PHE A 208 -5.41 -19.36 -4.62
CA PHE A 208 -5.46 -20.54 -5.45
C PHE A 208 -5.85 -20.18 -6.88
N VAL A 209 -5.14 -20.76 -7.84
CA VAL A 209 -5.51 -20.75 -9.25
C VAL A 209 -6.38 -21.96 -9.55
N HIS A 210 -7.61 -21.72 -10.03
CA HIS A 210 -8.54 -22.81 -10.37
C HIS A 210 -7.92 -23.79 -11.38
N PRO A 211 -8.10 -25.12 -11.24
CA PRO A 211 -7.49 -26.12 -12.14
C PRO A 211 -7.85 -26.00 -13.62
N ALA A 212 -8.96 -25.32 -13.97
CA ALA A 212 -9.30 -25.02 -15.36
C ALA A 212 -8.37 -23.97 -15.99
N VAL A 213 -7.71 -23.14 -15.16
CA VAL A 213 -6.76 -22.12 -15.60
C VAL A 213 -5.36 -22.76 -15.69
N ASN A 214 -5.15 -23.57 -16.71
CA ASN A 214 -3.98 -24.45 -16.83
C ASN A 214 -3.13 -24.23 -18.11
N THR A 215 -3.46 -23.21 -18.88
CA THR A 215 -2.69 -22.80 -20.08
C THR A 215 -2.35 -21.31 -20.02
N PRO A 216 -1.26 -20.87 -20.69
CA PRO A 216 -0.93 -19.45 -20.82
C PRO A 216 -2.09 -18.62 -21.39
N GLU A 217 -2.79 -19.14 -22.39
CA GLU A 217 -3.90 -18.44 -23.02
C GLU A 217 -5.03 -18.14 -22.02
N ILE A 218 -5.49 -19.15 -21.26
CA ILE A 218 -6.55 -18.96 -20.26
C ILE A 218 -6.05 -18.03 -19.14
N PHE A 219 -4.81 -18.18 -18.69
CA PHE A 219 -4.25 -17.35 -17.64
C PHE A 219 -4.14 -15.88 -18.05
N ASN A 220 -3.62 -15.60 -19.25
CA ASN A 220 -3.32 -14.24 -19.69
C ASN A 220 -4.54 -13.48 -20.21
N THR A 221 -5.51 -14.16 -20.81
CA THR A 221 -6.63 -13.51 -21.52
C THR A 221 -8.01 -14.06 -21.16
N GLY A 222 -8.11 -15.22 -20.51
CA GLY A 222 -9.38 -15.86 -20.20
C GLY A 222 -10.28 -15.02 -19.28
N PHE A 223 -9.70 -14.17 -18.44
CA PHE A 223 -10.44 -13.30 -17.52
C PHE A 223 -10.75 -11.90 -18.09
N THR A 224 -10.44 -11.66 -19.38
CA THR A 224 -10.73 -10.37 -19.99
C THR A 224 -12.22 -10.22 -20.30
N GLY A 225 -12.90 -9.38 -19.53
CA GLY A 225 -14.34 -9.14 -19.65
C GLY A 225 -15.23 -10.20 -18.97
N ASP A 226 -14.65 -11.27 -18.44
CA ASP A 226 -15.35 -12.33 -17.69
C ASP A 226 -14.68 -12.58 -16.34
N MET A 227 -15.47 -12.56 -15.27
CA MET A 227 -14.96 -12.82 -13.90
C MET A 227 -14.82 -14.31 -13.59
N HIS A 228 -15.45 -15.20 -14.35
CA HIS A 228 -15.52 -16.63 -14.06
C HIS A 228 -15.99 -16.95 -12.63
N PRO A 229 -17.19 -16.51 -12.22
CA PRO A 229 -17.67 -16.70 -10.85
C PRO A 229 -17.81 -18.18 -10.45
N GLU A 230 -17.88 -19.09 -11.42
CA GLU A 230 -17.84 -20.53 -11.21
C GLU A 230 -16.49 -21.06 -10.70
N TRP A 231 -15.39 -20.35 -10.98
CA TRP A 231 -14.02 -20.71 -10.54
C TRP A 231 -13.63 -20.05 -9.21
N MET A 232 -14.56 -19.37 -8.56
CA MET A 232 -14.37 -18.68 -7.29
C MET A 232 -14.90 -19.49 -6.11
N ALA A 233 -14.47 -19.15 -4.89
CA ALA A 233 -15.04 -19.68 -3.65
C ALA A 233 -14.97 -18.62 -2.55
N GLY A 234 -16.12 -18.14 -2.10
CA GLY A 234 -16.23 -17.10 -1.09
C GLY A 234 -17.61 -17.02 -0.46
N PRO A 235 -17.78 -16.17 0.59
CA PRO A 235 -19.05 -16.03 1.31
C PRO A 235 -20.17 -15.41 0.47
N PHE A 236 -19.84 -14.63 -0.56
CA PHE A 236 -20.78 -14.12 -1.54
C PHE A 236 -20.52 -14.76 -2.91
N LYS A 237 -21.47 -14.63 -3.81
CA LYS A 237 -21.37 -14.96 -5.23
C LYS A 237 -21.85 -13.79 -6.08
N VAL A 238 -21.37 -13.68 -7.30
CA VAL A 238 -21.88 -12.70 -8.28
C VAL A 238 -23.31 -13.09 -8.64
N ASP A 239 -24.25 -12.17 -8.44
CA ASP A 239 -25.62 -12.24 -8.91
C ASP A 239 -25.76 -11.59 -10.28
N LYS A 240 -25.17 -10.38 -10.45
CA LYS A 240 -25.20 -9.65 -11.71
C LYS A 240 -23.94 -8.82 -11.90
N TYR A 241 -23.34 -8.90 -13.07
CA TYR A 241 -22.38 -7.91 -13.59
C TYR A 241 -23.04 -7.11 -14.71
N ASP A 242 -23.30 -5.84 -14.46
CA ASP A 242 -23.87 -4.91 -15.43
C ASP A 242 -22.75 -4.04 -16.02
N THR A 243 -22.27 -4.43 -17.21
CA THR A 243 -21.16 -3.76 -17.89
C THR A 243 -21.53 -2.35 -18.37
N ALA A 244 -22.80 -2.09 -18.67
CA ALA A 244 -23.28 -0.78 -19.09
C ALA A 244 -23.39 0.19 -17.90
N ALA A 245 -23.94 -0.26 -16.78
CA ALA A 245 -24.04 0.50 -15.54
C ALA A 245 -22.73 0.49 -14.74
N LYS A 246 -21.76 -0.34 -15.12
CA LYS A 246 -20.49 -0.57 -14.42
C LYS A 246 -20.73 -0.90 -12.93
N THR A 247 -21.57 -1.90 -12.69
CA THR A 247 -21.92 -2.34 -11.34
C THR A 247 -21.83 -3.85 -11.22
N VAL A 248 -21.38 -4.32 -10.06
CA VAL A 248 -21.39 -5.74 -9.69
C VAL A 248 -22.24 -5.90 -8.45
N THR A 249 -23.30 -6.70 -8.56
CA THR A 249 -24.17 -7.09 -7.43
C THR A 249 -23.82 -8.48 -6.98
N MET A 250 -23.67 -8.65 -5.68
CA MET A 250 -23.30 -9.90 -5.02
C MET A 250 -24.34 -10.24 -3.95
N VAL A 251 -24.62 -11.54 -3.79
CA VAL A 251 -25.54 -12.08 -2.81
C VAL A 251 -24.87 -13.22 -2.05
N PRO A 252 -25.35 -13.61 -0.85
CA PRO A 252 -24.80 -14.75 -0.10
C PRO A 252 -24.68 -15.99 -0.96
N ASN A 253 -23.57 -16.69 -0.85
CA ASN A 253 -23.29 -17.89 -1.62
C ASN A 253 -23.83 -19.12 -0.92
N ASP A 254 -24.82 -19.80 -1.51
CA ASP A 254 -25.46 -21.00 -0.95
C ASP A 254 -24.49 -22.19 -0.87
N LYS A 255 -23.44 -22.20 -1.71
CA LYS A 255 -22.41 -23.24 -1.73
C LYS A 255 -21.31 -23.02 -0.71
N TRP A 256 -21.28 -21.84 -0.07
CA TRP A 256 -20.27 -21.52 0.92
C TRP A 256 -20.44 -22.34 2.21
N TRP A 257 -19.41 -23.05 2.60
CA TRP A 257 -19.38 -23.93 3.78
C TRP A 257 -18.91 -23.23 5.07
N GLY A 258 -18.37 -22.01 4.97
CA GLY A 258 -17.92 -21.23 6.11
C GLY A 258 -19.04 -20.43 6.76
N THR A 259 -18.66 -19.38 7.50
CA THR A 259 -19.62 -18.47 8.16
C THR A 259 -20.48 -17.77 7.12
N LYS A 260 -21.79 -17.74 7.34
CA LYS A 260 -22.73 -17.04 6.45
C LYS A 260 -22.64 -15.53 6.67
N PRO A 261 -22.67 -14.70 5.60
CA PRO A 261 -22.70 -13.26 5.71
C PRO A 261 -23.93 -12.71 6.45
N VAL A 262 -23.76 -11.57 7.12
CA VAL A 262 -24.87 -10.83 7.74
C VAL A 262 -25.71 -10.10 6.69
N LEU A 263 -25.07 -9.52 5.67
CA LEU A 263 -25.72 -8.75 4.60
C LEU A 263 -26.45 -9.65 3.61
N GLU A 264 -27.56 -9.15 3.05
CA GLU A 264 -28.29 -9.80 1.96
C GLU A 264 -27.73 -9.45 0.58
N SER A 265 -27.03 -8.31 0.44
CA SER A 265 -26.38 -7.95 -0.82
C SER A 265 -25.24 -6.95 -0.64
N VAL A 266 -24.26 -7.05 -1.53
CA VAL A 266 -23.17 -6.08 -1.70
C VAL A 266 -23.20 -5.60 -3.15
N VAL A 267 -23.06 -4.29 -3.35
CA VAL A 267 -22.98 -3.69 -4.68
C VAL A 267 -21.73 -2.86 -4.80
N PHE A 268 -20.89 -3.18 -5.75
CA PHE A 268 -19.81 -2.29 -6.18
C PHE A 268 -20.24 -1.46 -7.38
N ARG A 269 -19.90 -0.16 -7.35
CA ARG A 269 -20.15 0.78 -8.45
C ARG A 269 -18.84 1.40 -8.88
N GLN A 270 -18.55 1.39 -10.17
CA GLN A 270 -17.41 2.13 -10.69
C GLN A 270 -17.73 3.63 -10.67
N LEU A 271 -16.98 4.37 -9.86
CA LEU A 271 -17.12 5.81 -9.67
C LEU A 271 -15.75 6.44 -9.52
N GLU A 272 -15.47 7.44 -10.33
CA GLU A 272 -14.33 8.34 -10.13
C GLU A 272 -14.46 9.08 -8.80
N SER A 273 -13.34 9.50 -8.21
CA SER A 273 -13.28 10.06 -6.86
C SER A 273 -14.29 11.19 -6.60
N SER A 274 -14.44 12.14 -7.53
CA SER A 274 -15.41 13.24 -7.39
C SER A 274 -16.86 12.77 -7.45
N ALA A 275 -17.16 11.79 -8.31
CA ALA A 275 -18.49 11.17 -8.41
C ALA A 275 -18.81 10.34 -7.16
N ALA A 276 -17.82 9.62 -6.59
CA ALA A 276 -17.98 8.88 -5.35
C ALA A 276 -18.30 9.81 -4.15
N ILE A 277 -17.63 10.97 -4.07
CA ILE A 277 -17.94 11.99 -3.05
C ILE A 277 -19.39 12.50 -3.20
N ALA A 278 -19.82 12.82 -4.41
CA ALA A 278 -21.19 13.27 -4.67
C ALA A 278 -22.22 12.16 -4.34
N ALA A 279 -21.96 10.92 -4.78
CA ALA A 279 -22.81 9.78 -4.51
C ALA A 279 -22.94 9.49 -2.99
N PHE A 280 -21.84 9.62 -2.24
CA PHE A 280 -21.88 9.50 -0.79
C PHE A 280 -22.73 10.62 -0.17
N LYS A 281 -22.55 11.87 -0.52
CA LYS A 281 -23.38 12.99 0.00
C LYS A 281 -24.86 12.80 -0.30
N ASN A 282 -25.20 12.26 -1.46
CA ASN A 282 -26.58 11.98 -1.87
C ASN A 282 -27.18 10.72 -1.23
N GLY A 283 -26.41 9.89 -0.52
CA GLY A 283 -26.90 8.64 0.07
C GLY A 283 -26.97 7.46 -0.89
N GLU A 284 -26.25 7.53 -2.01
CA GLU A 284 -26.25 6.49 -3.04
C GLU A 284 -25.21 5.39 -2.77
N ILE A 285 -24.20 5.68 -1.96
CA ILE A 285 -23.17 4.73 -1.48
C ILE A 285 -22.95 4.88 0.03
N ASP A 286 -22.43 3.85 0.67
CA ASP A 286 -22.36 3.70 2.12
C ASP A 286 -20.98 3.95 2.71
N GLY A 287 -19.95 3.95 1.89
CA GLY A 287 -18.58 4.23 2.31
C GLY A 287 -17.79 4.93 1.22
N VAL A 288 -16.83 5.80 1.60
CA VAL A 288 -15.93 6.49 0.67
C VAL A 288 -14.62 6.86 1.35
N SER A 289 -13.50 6.75 0.64
CA SER A 289 -12.17 7.13 1.15
C SER A 289 -11.89 8.62 0.99
N ALA A 290 -11.16 9.23 1.96
CA ALA A 290 -10.80 10.64 1.97
C ALA A 290 -9.40 10.86 2.60
N ASN A 291 -8.37 10.28 2.01
CA ASN A 291 -6.99 10.29 2.54
C ASN A 291 -6.23 11.59 2.26
N THR A 292 -6.85 12.57 1.58
CA THR A 292 -6.28 13.90 1.32
C THR A 292 -7.26 14.99 1.74
N ILE A 293 -6.74 16.21 1.94
CA ILE A 293 -7.54 17.31 2.51
C ILE A 293 -8.73 17.71 1.63
N THR A 294 -8.61 17.64 0.31
CA THR A 294 -9.67 18.05 -0.61
C THR A 294 -10.92 17.17 -0.47
N PRO A 295 -10.88 15.84 -0.65
CA PRO A 295 -12.04 14.98 -0.41
C PRO A 295 -12.50 15.01 1.06
N TYR A 296 -11.57 15.10 2.02
CA TYR A 296 -11.94 15.22 3.44
C TYR A 296 -12.84 16.41 3.70
N LYS A 297 -12.44 17.61 3.29
CA LYS A 297 -13.24 18.84 3.46
C LYS A 297 -14.59 18.81 2.72
N GLN A 298 -14.64 18.16 1.57
CA GLN A 298 -15.89 18.01 0.81
C GLN A 298 -16.90 17.11 1.51
N LEU A 299 -16.43 16.13 2.29
CA LEU A 299 -17.24 15.15 3.01
C LEU A 299 -17.52 15.56 4.47
N ASP A 300 -16.69 16.42 5.04
CA ASP A 300 -16.84 16.88 6.42
C ASP A 300 -18.20 17.53 6.65
N GLY A 301 -18.86 17.21 7.77
CA GLY A 301 -20.21 17.66 8.07
C GLY A 301 -21.34 16.98 7.26
N THR A 302 -21.06 15.96 6.45
CA THR A 302 -22.12 15.18 5.78
C THR A 302 -23.01 14.50 6.81
N LYS A 303 -24.33 14.72 6.69
CA LYS A 303 -25.33 14.15 7.62
C LYS A 303 -25.34 12.62 7.56
N ASN A 304 -25.66 12.00 8.68
CA ASN A 304 -25.73 10.53 8.80
C ASN A 304 -24.44 9.83 8.35
N SER A 305 -23.30 10.40 8.69
CA SER A 305 -22.00 9.82 8.42
C SER A 305 -21.08 9.90 9.62
N GLU A 306 -20.13 9.00 9.67
CA GLU A 306 -19.09 8.90 10.67
C GLU A 306 -17.74 8.82 10.00
N ILE A 307 -16.73 9.44 10.63
CA ILE A 307 -15.35 9.39 10.15
C ILE A 307 -14.67 8.19 10.81
N ARG A 308 -14.12 7.31 9.97
CA ARG A 308 -13.23 6.23 10.37
C ARG A 308 -11.81 6.64 10.03
N ARG A 309 -10.97 6.78 11.04
CA ARG A 309 -9.56 7.21 10.85
C ARG A 309 -8.63 6.25 11.55
N GLY A 310 -7.68 5.70 10.82
CA GLY A 310 -6.67 4.78 11.31
C GLY A 310 -5.35 4.94 10.56
N GLN A 311 -4.40 4.05 10.82
CA GLN A 311 -3.12 4.03 10.15
C GLN A 311 -3.25 3.45 8.75
N ARG A 312 -2.65 4.09 7.78
CA ARG A 312 -2.46 3.55 6.43
C ARG A 312 -1.20 2.67 6.40
N LEU A 313 -1.29 1.52 5.75
CA LEU A 313 -0.14 0.66 5.46
C LEU A 313 0.63 1.20 4.24
N PHE A 314 1.37 2.27 4.45
CA PHE A 314 2.01 3.01 3.37
C PHE A 314 3.33 3.63 3.83
N ALA A 315 4.35 3.49 3.00
CA ALA A 315 5.62 4.21 3.11
C ALA A 315 5.74 5.16 1.92
N GLY A 316 5.56 6.45 2.18
CA GLY A 316 5.66 7.51 1.18
C GLY A 316 6.92 8.33 1.37
N GLY A 317 7.63 8.58 0.28
CA GLY A 317 8.87 9.30 0.42
C GLY A 317 9.60 9.61 -0.87
N LEU A 318 10.90 9.76 -0.73
CA LEU A 318 11.82 10.12 -1.79
C LEU A 318 12.20 8.86 -2.58
N ASN A 319 11.96 8.88 -3.88
CA ASN A 319 12.47 7.89 -4.82
C ASN A 319 13.41 8.61 -5.80
N ILE A 320 14.70 8.27 -5.76
CA ILE A 320 15.75 8.93 -6.53
C ILE A 320 16.21 8.00 -7.64
N ASN A 321 16.17 8.47 -8.89
CA ASN A 321 16.75 7.74 -10.01
C ASN A 321 18.26 7.88 -10.02
N ALA A 322 18.95 6.97 -9.38
CA ALA A 322 20.41 6.98 -9.26
C ALA A 322 21.16 6.71 -10.57
N GLN A 323 20.46 6.33 -11.65
CA GLN A 323 21.06 6.11 -12.96
C GLN A 323 21.13 7.40 -13.82
N LYS A 324 20.51 8.50 -13.37
CA LYS A 324 20.41 9.76 -14.12
C LYS A 324 21.30 10.84 -13.47
N ALA A 325 22.29 11.37 -14.19
CA ALA A 325 23.12 12.45 -13.68
C ALA A 325 22.27 13.70 -13.36
N PRO A 326 22.53 14.45 -12.25
CA PRO A 326 23.66 14.29 -11.33
C PRO A 326 23.42 13.27 -10.20
N MET A 327 22.28 12.55 -10.18
CA MET A 327 21.94 11.58 -9.13
C MET A 327 22.86 10.35 -9.11
N THR A 328 23.70 10.15 -10.14
CA THR A 328 24.76 9.12 -10.13
C THR A 328 25.79 9.35 -9.03
N ASP A 329 26.01 10.61 -8.62
CA ASP A 329 26.87 10.93 -7.48
C ASP A 329 26.13 10.70 -6.15
N VAL A 330 26.66 9.80 -5.33
CA VAL A 330 26.12 9.48 -4.01
C VAL A 330 26.08 10.69 -3.07
N ALA A 331 27.00 11.66 -3.24
CA ALA A 331 27.05 12.87 -2.44
C ALA A 331 25.80 13.75 -2.68
N ILE A 332 25.33 13.85 -3.91
CA ILE A 332 24.06 14.53 -4.24
C ILE A 332 22.89 13.84 -3.53
N ARG A 333 22.81 12.51 -3.64
CA ARG A 333 21.73 11.76 -3.00
C ARG A 333 21.76 11.91 -1.47
N LYS A 334 22.94 11.79 -0.86
CA LYS A 334 23.13 12.04 0.58
C LYS A 334 22.73 13.45 0.98
N ALA A 335 23.11 14.47 0.19
CA ALA A 335 22.75 15.86 0.44
C ALA A 335 21.23 16.08 0.37
N ILE A 336 20.51 15.39 -0.54
CA ILE A 336 19.05 15.41 -0.60
C ILE A 336 18.46 14.92 0.73
N PHE A 337 18.87 13.73 1.21
CA PHE A 337 18.40 13.19 2.50
C PHE A 337 18.71 14.11 3.68
N THR A 338 19.88 14.75 3.64
CA THR A 338 20.33 15.67 4.69
C THR A 338 19.58 17.01 4.67
N ALA A 339 19.19 17.51 3.48
CA ALA A 339 18.46 18.78 3.35
C ALA A 339 17.01 18.68 3.83
N VAL A 340 16.42 17.47 3.89
CA VAL A 340 14.99 17.29 4.08
C VAL A 340 14.57 17.37 5.56
N ASP A 341 13.73 18.35 5.88
CA ASP A 341 12.93 18.40 7.10
C ASP A 341 11.64 17.62 6.88
N ARG A 342 11.63 16.36 7.32
CA ARG A 342 10.50 15.42 7.18
C ARG A 342 9.27 15.88 7.97
N GLU A 343 9.46 16.52 9.12
CA GLU A 343 8.36 17.03 9.96
C GLU A 343 7.61 18.17 9.25
N ALA A 344 8.34 19.13 8.69
CA ALA A 344 7.73 20.22 7.92
C ALA A 344 6.95 19.69 6.71
N LEU A 345 7.46 18.68 6.02
CA LEU A 345 6.76 18.04 4.89
C LEU A 345 5.48 17.33 5.34
N ARG A 346 5.50 16.60 6.46
CA ARG A 346 4.29 15.96 7.01
C ARG A 346 3.24 16.98 7.45
N LYS A 347 3.66 18.08 8.09
CA LYS A 347 2.75 19.19 8.45
C LYS A 347 2.03 19.76 7.23
N VAL A 348 2.71 19.89 6.09
CA VAL A 348 2.06 20.29 4.83
C VAL A 348 1.10 19.22 4.35
N ARG A 349 1.52 17.96 4.34
CA ARG A 349 0.73 16.84 3.81
C ARG A 349 -0.53 16.57 4.60
N PHE A 350 -0.47 16.67 5.93
CA PHE A 350 -1.57 16.32 6.83
C PHE A 350 -2.36 17.52 7.33
N ASN A 351 -2.05 18.73 6.83
CA ASN A 351 -2.74 19.95 7.24
C ASN A 351 -4.27 19.82 7.05
N GLY A 352 -5.00 19.93 8.16
CA GLY A 352 -6.46 19.85 8.18
C GLY A 352 -7.04 18.43 8.18
N LEU A 353 -6.20 17.38 8.16
CA LEU A 353 -6.67 15.99 8.28
C LEU A 353 -6.88 15.52 9.72
N ASN A 354 -6.50 16.33 10.69
CA ASN A 354 -6.50 15.96 12.12
C ASN A 354 -5.71 14.66 12.37
N TRP A 355 -4.49 14.63 11.86
CA TRP A 355 -3.56 13.50 11.94
C TRP A 355 -2.15 13.97 12.27
N GLU A 356 -1.52 13.28 13.21
CA GLU A 356 -0.12 13.48 13.59
C GLU A 356 0.57 12.13 13.62
N GLU A 357 1.82 12.08 13.20
CA GLU A 357 2.66 10.89 13.25
C GLU A 357 4.13 11.25 13.42
N GLU A 358 4.90 10.35 14.00
CA GLU A 358 6.35 10.44 14.05
C GLU A 358 6.99 10.10 12.70
N SER A 359 8.27 10.46 12.56
CA SER A 359 9.04 10.09 11.37
C SER A 359 9.32 8.59 11.35
N SER A 360 8.97 7.93 10.28
CA SER A 360 9.39 6.56 9.99
C SER A 360 10.67 6.54 9.16
N GLY A 361 11.57 5.60 9.41
CA GLY A 361 12.82 5.43 8.67
C GLY A 361 12.90 4.16 7.85
N SER A 362 11.82 3.39 7.73
CA SER A 362 11.81 2.13 6.97
C SER A 362 10.80 2.14 5.85
N MET A 363 11.23 1.64 4.66
CA MET A 363 10.35 1.33 3.52
C MET A 363 9.59 0.01 3.71
N MET A 364 10.05 -0.85 4.61
CA MET A 364 9.58 -2.22 4.76
C MET A 364 8.61 -2.42 5.92
N LEU A 365 8.84 -1.75 7.06
CA LEU A 365 8.02 -1.89 8.25
C LEU A 365 7.58 -0.53 8.80
N LEU A 366 6.41 -0.52 9.42
CA LEU A 366 5.86 0.65 10.09
C LEU A 366 6.25 0.68 11.57
N PRO A 367 6.36 1.86 12.22
CA PRO A 367 6.81 2.00 13.61
C PRO A 367 6.05 1.17 14.65
N PHE A 368 4.81 0.79 14.41
CA PHE A 368 4.07 -0.09 15.32
C PHE A 368 4.49 -1.56 15.26
N SER A 369 5.23 -1.98 14.22
CA SER A 369 5.76 -3.34 14.15
C SER A 369 6.81 -3.56 15.22
N LYS A 370 6.71 -4.68 15.95
CA LYS A 370 7.70 -5.09 16.95
C LYS A 370 9.10 -5.35 16.39
N TYR A 371 9.22 -5.45 15.06
CA TYR A 371 10.48 -5.67 14.35
C TYR A 371 11.02 -4.38 13.70
N TYR A 372 10.31 -3.27 13.81
CA TYR A 372 10.69 -2.00 13.20
C TYR A 372 12.04 -1.50 13.73
N GLN A 373 12.84 -0.92 12.83
CA GLN A 373 14.03 -0.13 13.13
C GLN A 373 13.93 1.18 12.36
N ASP A 374 14.34 2.30 12.96
CA ASP A 374 14.52 3.55 12.23
C ASP A 374 15.85 3.49 11.46
N ASN A 375 15.77 3.23 10.17
CA ASN A 375 16.91 3.10 9.27
C ASN A 375 17.12 4.35 8.40
N TYR A 376 16.52 5.50 8.74
CA TYR A 376 16.77 6.73 7.99
C TYR A 376 18.26 7.06 8.01
N PRO A 377 18.92 7.24 6.84
CA PRO A 377 20.37 7.11 6.74
C PRO A 377 21.17 8.33 7.23
N VAL A 378 20.49 9.37 7.72
CA VAL A 378 21.16 10.58 8.24
C VAL A 378 20.56 10.98 9.59
N THR A 379 21.42 11.44 10.51
CA THR A 379 21.04 11.91 11.85
C THR A 379 21.00 13.42 11.94
N GLU A 380 21.85 14.12 11.17
CA GLU A 380 21.84 15.57 11.07
C GLU A 380 21.10 15.99 9.80
N THR A 381 20.16 16.92 9.92
CA THR A 381 19.40 17.46 8.80
C THR A 381 19.45 18.97 8.78
N GLY A 382 19.17 19.54 7.62
CA GLY A 382 19.10 20.98 7.41
C GLY A 382 20.02 21.47 6.29
N PRO A 383 19.86 22.74 5.89
CA PRO A 383 20.54 23.30 4.73
C PRO A 383 22.06 23.35 4.86
N ASP A 384 22.57 23.70 6.04
CA ASP A 384 24.03 23.82 6.24
C ASP A 384 24.70 22.45 6.30
N ALA A 385 24.04 21.44 6.90
CA ALA A 385 24.53 20.09 6.90
C ALA A 385 24.55 19.50 5.46
N ALA A 386 23.54 19.80 4.63
CA ALA A 386 23.52 19.39 3.23
C ALA A 386 24.64 20.04 2.41
N LYS A 387 24.87 21.35 2.57
CA LYS A 387 26.01 22.05 1.94
C LYS A 387 27.34 21.45 2.39
N LYS A 388 27.47 21.11 3.67
CA LYS A 388 28.66 20.43 4.18
C LYS A 388 28.91 19.10 3.52
N VAL A 389 27.87 18.26 3.35
CA VAL A 389 27.99 16.98 2.62
C VAL A 389 28.53 17.21 1.21
N LEU A 390 28.01 18.19 0.50
CA LEU A 390 28.49 18.52 -0.85
C LEU A 390 29.92 19.08 -0.85
N THR A 391 30.24 19.95 0.10
CA THR A 391 31.58 20.53 0.23
C THR A 391 32.63 19.44 0.52
N ASP A 392 32.34 18.55 1.46
CA ASP A 392 33.22 17.42 1.81
C ASP A 392 33.46 16.48 0.59
N ALA A 393 32.49 16.41 -0.35
CA ALA A 393 32.59 15.66 -1.59
C ALA A 393 33.25 16.45 -2.75
N GLY A 394 33.77 17.66 -2.49
CA GLY A 394 34.51 18.50 -3.45
C GLY A 394 33.64 19.46 -4.27
N TYR A 395 32.37 19.63 -3.94
CA TYR A 395 31.51 20.65 -4.54
C TYR A 395 31.88 22.04 -3.99
N LYS A 396 31.69 23.05 -4.82
CA LYS A 396 31.91 24.48 -4.46
C LYS A 396 30.71 25.30 -4.90
N ALA A 397 30.37 26.31 -4.12
CA ALA A 397 29.31 27.22 -4.50
C ALA A 397 29.75 28.08 -5.69
N ASN A 398 28.97 28.16 -6.74
CA ASN A 398 29.16 29.10 -7.84
C ASN A 398 28.61 30.50 -7.49
N ALA A 399 28.67 31.45 -8.43
CA ALA A 399 28.22 32.80 -8.24
C ALA A 399 26.73 32.94 -7.85
N ALA A 400 25.91 31.98 -8.20
CA ALA A 400 24.48 31.90 -7.81
C ALA A 400 24.25 31.19 -6.47
N GLY A 401 25.33 30.73 -5.80
CA GLY A 401 25.22 29.95 -4.55
C GLY A 401 24.86 28.48 -4.75
N ILE A 402 24.83 28.01 -5.98
CA ILE A 402 24.53 26.59 -6.32
C ILE A 402 25.84 25.81 -6.23
N MET A 403 25.78 24.67 -5.56
CA MET A 403 26.91 23.75 -5.43
C MET A 403 27.19 23.08 -6.76
N GLU A 404 28.43 23.09 -7.21
CA GLU A 404 28.89 22.49 -8.45
C GLU A 404 30.23 21.75 -8.26
N LYS A 405 30.47 20.73 -9.07
CA LYS A 405 31.72 19.98 -9.10
C LYS A 405 32.14 19.78 -10.56
N ASP A 406 33.39 20.12 -10.87
CA ASP A 406 33.94 20.03 -12.23
C ASP A 406 33.07 20.73 -13.30
N GLY A 407 32.46 21.87 -12.92
CA GLY A 407 31.58 22.67 -13.78
C GLY A 407 30.16 22.07 -13.95
N VAL A 408 29.83 20.99 -13.24
CA VAL A 408 28.49 20.37 -13.27
C VAL A 408 27.73 20.79 -12.01
N PRO A 409 26.63 21.55 -12.13
CA PRO A 409 25.83 21.97 -11.00
C PRO A 409 25.01 20.80 -10.41
N ALA A 410 24.73 20.87 -9.11
CA ALA A 410 23.77 20.03 -8.43
C ALA A 410 22.33 20.44 -8.83
N ALA A 411 21.95 20.19 -10.09
CA ALA A 411 20.71 20.65 -10.70
C ALA A 411 19.83 19.49 -11.16
N PHE A 412 18.54 19.50 -10.78
CA PHE A 412 17.58 18.46 -11.12
C PHE A 412 16.13 18.92 -10.93
N LYS A 413 15.17 18.01 -11.19
CA LYS A 413 13.75 18.30 -11.03
C LYS A 413 13.06 17.27 -10.13
N ILE A 414 12.06 17.72 -9.38
CA ILE A 414 11.10 16.88 -8.65
C ILE A 414 9.93 16.60 -9.58
N SER A 415 9.68 15.33 -9.89
CA SER A 415 8.48 14.94 -10.63
C SER A 415 7.27 14.96 -9.71
N ASN A 416 6.29 15.80 -10.02
CA ASN A 416 5.02 15.93 -9.32
C ASN A 416 3.88 15.49 -10.25
N PHE A 417 3.01 14.59 -9.76
CA PHE A 417 1.95 13.99 -10.56
C PHE A 417 0.57 14.46 -10.11
N GLY A 418 -0.27 14.79 -11.09
CA GLY A 418 -1.63 15.26 -10.86
C GLY A 418 -1.72 16.74 -10.49
N ASP A 419 -2.92 17.19 -10.18
CA ASP A 419 -3.28 18.56 -9.92
C ASP A 419 -3.72 18.84 -8.47
N ASP A 420 -3.53 17.86 -7.56
CA ASP A 420 -3.86 18.02 -6.14
C ASP A 420 -3.00 19.13 -5.52
N PRO A 421 -3.62 20.20 -4.99
CA PRO A 421 -2.88 21.34 -4.45
C PRO A 421 -1.98 21.00 -3.26
N THR A 422 -2.34 19.97 -2.48
CA THR A 422 -1.55 19.52 -1.33
C THR A 422 -0.28 18.82 -1.79
N THR A 423 -0.37 18.01 -2.83
CA THR A 423 0.78 17.34 -3.45
C THR A 423 1.75 18.36 -4.05
N LEU A 424 1.21 19.39 -4.72
CA LEU A 424 2.03 20.48 -5.24
C LEU A 424 2.68 21.29 -4.11
N ALA A 425 1.96 21.63 -3.04
CA ALA A 425 2.52 22.35 -1.89
C ALA A 425 3.63 21.54 -1.19
N PHE A 426 3.47 20.21 -1.12
CA PHE A 426 4.51 19.30 -0.64
C PHE A 426 5.76 19.37 -1.53
N ALA A 427 5.63 19.26 -2.85
CA ALA A 427 6.74 19.35 -3.80
C ALA A 427 7.44 20.72 -3.74
N GLN A 428 6.70 21.82 -3.60
CA GLN A 428 7.25 23.17 -3.43
C GLN A 428 8.00 23.33 -2.11
N THR A 429 7.52 22.73 -1.02
CA THR A 429 8.21 22.75 0.27
C THR A 429 9.53 21.98 0.19
N LEU A 430 9.51 20.79 -0.40
CA LEU A 430 10.70 19.98 -0.66
C LEU A 430 11.69 20.74 -1.56
N GLN A 431 11.23 21.38 -2.64
CA GLN A 431 12.05 22.21 -3.52
C GLN A 431 12.81 23.29 -2.74
N LYS A 432 12.11 24.03 -1.87
CA LYS A 432 12.72 25.09 -1.06
C LYS A 432 13.79 24.56 -0.09
N GLN A 433 13.54 23.41 0.53
CA GLN A 433 14.51 22.77 1.42
C GLN A 433 15.79 22.38 0.68
N LEU A 434 15.64 21.77 -0.52
CA LEU A 434 16.76 21.36 -1.36
C LEU A 434 17.55 22.57 -1.91
N GLN A 435 16.85 23.63 -2.33
CA GLN A 435 17.48 24.88 -2.76
C GLN A 435 18.26 25.54 -1.63
N ALA A 436 17.73 25.56 -0.40
CA ALA A 436 18.44 26.05 0.76
C ALA A 436 19.72 25.23 1.05
N GLY A 437 19.71 23.93 0.70
CA GLY A 437 20.87 23.02 0.73
C GLY A 437 21.89 23.24 -0.38
N GLY A 438 21.71 24.25 -1.24
CA GLY A 438 22.66 24.61 -2.31
C GLY A 438 22.43 23.87 -3.64
N MET A 439 21.27 23.26 -3.85
CA MET A 439 20.92 22.56 -5.08
C MET A 439 20.00 23.43 -5.95
N ASP A 440 20.14 23.38 -7.27
CA ASP A 440 19.18 23.99 -8.21
C ASP A 440 18.07 23.00 -8.54
N VAL A 441 16.88 23.24 -8.00
CA VAL A 441 15.78 22.27 -8.06
C VAL A 441 14.55 22.90 -8.67
N GLY A 442 14.09 22.32 -9.79
CA GLY A 442 12.81 22.63 -10.43
C GLY A 442 11.70 21.63 -10.07
N ILE A 443 10.47 21.95 -10.45
CA ILE A 443 9.34 21.02 -10.42
C ILE A 443 8.97 20.66 -11.86
N ASP A 444 8.83 19.35 -12.11
CA ASP A 444 8.36 18.79 -13.36
C ASP A 444 6.92 18.29 -13.15
N GLN A 445 5.96 19.16 -13.54
CA GLN A 445 4.53 18.85 -13.37
C GLN A 445 4.05 17.94 -14.47
N ARG A 446 3.45 16.80 -14.10
CA ARG A 446 2.97 15.75 -15.02
C ARG A 446 1.52 15.35 -14.70
N ALA A 447 0.82 14.77 -15.67
CA ALA A 447 -0.50 14.20 -15.44
C ALA A 447 -0.43 12.95 -14.53
N SER A 448 -1.48 12.69 -13.75
CA SER A 448 -1.55 11.47 -12.91
C SER A 448 -1.42 10.19 -13.75
N ALA A 449 -1.98 10.18 -14.95
CA ALA A 449 -1.93 9.03 -15.86
C ALA A 449 -0.51 8.69 -16.36
N ASP A 450 0.44 9.63 -16.27
CA ASP A 450 1.83 9.41 -16.69
C ASP A 450 2.67 8.69 -15.63
N PHE A 451 2.16 8.55 -14.40
CA PHE A 451 2.92 8.02 -13.26
C PHE A 451 3.61 6.69 -13.57
N GLY A 452 2.83 5.67 -13.98
CA GLY A 452 3.38 4.35 -14.26
C GLY A 452 4.39 4.35 -15.42
N LYS A 453 4.13 5.12 -16.48
CA LYS A 453 5.03 5.26 -17.62
C LYS A 453 6.34 5.92 -17.21
N VAL A 454 6.29 7.00 -16.44
CA VAL A 454 7.49 7.76 -16.01
C VAL A 454 8.37 6.94 -15.09
N LEU A 455 7.78 6.24 -14.12
CA LEU A 455 8.55 5.36 -13.23
C LEU A 455 9.12 4.17 -13.99
N GLY A 456 8.33 3.48 -14.80
CA GLY A 456 8.76 2.32 -15.58
C GLY A 456 9.83 2.64 -16.62
N SER A 457 9.78 3.82 -17.25
CA SER A 457 10.82 4.29 -18.18
C SER A 457 12.00 5.00 -17.49
N ARG A 458 11.94 5.20 -16.16
CA ARG A 458 12.92 5.96 -15.35
C ARG A 458 13.17 7.39 -15.84
N ASP A 459 12.14 8.04 -16.41
CA ASP A 459 12.23 9.43 -16.88
C ASP A 459 11.98 10.46 -15.77
N PHE A 460 12.70 10.33 -14.66
CA PHE A 460 12.65 11.25 -13.53
C PHE A 460 14.04 11.39 -12.88
N TYR A 461 14.23 12.38 -12.01
CA TYR A 461 15.40 12.54 -11.13
C TYR A 461 15.05 12.19 -9.69
N LEU A 462 14.06 12.85 -9.16
CA LEU A 462 13.49 12.67 -7.84
C LEU A 462 11.97 12.65 -7.98
N SER A 463 11.35 11.61 -7.47
CA SER A 463 9.89 11.49 -7.38
C SER A 463 9.48 11.34 -5.92
N VAL A 464 8.34 11.93 -5.57
CA VAL A 464 7.67 11.62 -4.31
C VAL A 464 6.62 10.56 -4.60
N SER A 465 6.92 9.34 -4.24
CA SER A 465 6.07 8.17 -4.46
C SER A 465 5.96 7.36 -3.18
N GLY A 466 5.20 6.27 -3.20
CA GLY A 466 5.09 5.43 -2.03
C GLY A 466 4.54 4.05 -2.35
N TYR A 467 4.74 3.16 -1.41
CA TYR A 467 4.48 1.73 -1.54
C TYR A 467 3.62 1.22 -0.39
N THR A 468 2.86 0.18 -0.63
CA THR A 468 2.18 -0.54 0.43
C THR A 468 3.21 -1.31 1.27
N VAL A 469 3.06 -1.26 2.58
CA VAL A 469 3.96 -1.93 3.54
C VAL A 469 3.35 -3.24 3.98
N GLY A 470 4.13 -4.31 3.91
CA GLY A 470 3.78 -5.65 4.40
C GLY A 470 3.93 -5.78 5.92
N ALA A 471 3.53 -6.92 6.45
CA ALA A 471 3.71 -7.27 7.86
C ALA A 471 5.10 -7.86 8.16
N ASP A 472 5.73 -8.45 7.15
CA ASP A 472 7.07 -9.04 7.21
C ASP A 472 8.03 -8.25 6.31
N ALA A 473 9.19 -7.89 6.84
CA ALA A 473 10.18 -7.10 6.10
C ALA A 473 10.71 -7.83 4.85
N THR A 474 10.68 -9.15 4.85
CA THR A 474 11.18 -9.95 3.71
C THR A 474 10.33 -9.84 2.46
N ASP A 475 9.06 -9.41 2.58
CA ASP A 475 8.15 -9.25 1.44
C ASP A 475 8.67 -8.22 0.43
N ALA A 476 9.28 -7.14 0.94
CA ALA A 476 9.68 -6.01 0.12
C ALA A 476 11.21 -5.89 -0.10
N VAL A 477 12.03 -6.68 0.61
CA VAL A 477 13.48 -6.52 0.61
C VAL A 477 14.10 -6.67 -0.77
N LYS A 478 13.61 -7.61 -1.60
CA LYS A 478 14.06 -7.79 -2.97
C LYS A 478 13.69 -6.59 -3.85
N GLN A 479 12.45 -6.10 -3.71
CA GLN A 479 11.96 -4.98 -4.50
C GLN A 479 12.80 -3.72 -4.29
N PHE A 480 13.25 -3.46 -3.06
CA PHE A 480 13.92 -2.20 -2.73
C PHE A 480 15.44 -2.31 -2.71
N TYR A 481 16.02 -3.48 -2.44
CA TYR A 481 17.45 -3.58 -2.07
C TYR A 481 18.25 -4.63 -2.83
N ASP A 482 17.64 -5.57 -3.55
CA ASP A 482 18.38 -6.50 -4.42
C ASP A 482 18.90 -5.77 -5.67
N SER A 483 20.19 -5.89 -5.96
CA SER A 483 20.86 -5.12 -7.02
C SER A 483 20.32 -5.36 -8.43
N LYS A 484 19.60 -6.48 -8.65
CA LYS A 484 19.08 -6.87 -9.96
C LYS A 484 17.61 -6.56 -10.14
N THR A 485 16.88 -6.37 -9.04
CA THR A 485 15.41 -6.21 -9.06
C THR A 485 14.95 -4.86 -8.56
N ASN A 486 15.76 -4.11 -7.80
CA ASN A 486 15.38 -2.77 -7.37
C ASN A 486 15.41 -1.75 -8.51
N GLU A 487 14.54 -0.75 -8.43
CA GLU A 487 14.35 0.26 -9.48
C GLU A 487 15.62 1.06 -9.82
N ASN A 488 16.58 1.13 -8.91
CA ASN A 488 17.80 1.89 -9.08
C ASN A 488 18.99 1.04 -9.51
N GLU A 489 18.86 -0.28 -9.54
CA GLU A 489 19.96 -1.22 -9.82
C GLU A 489 21.18 -0.96 -8.90
N LEU A 490 20.93 -0.51 -7.70
CA LEU A 490 21.93 -0.26 -6.67
C LEU A 490 22.00 -1.43 -5.69
N GLY A 491 23.21 -1.85 -5.39
CA GLY A 491 23.47 -2.95 -4.46
C GLY A 491 24.85 -3.51 -4.71
N ASP A 492 25.16 -4.58 -4.02
CA ASP A 492 26.39 -5.33 -4.19
C ASP A 492 26.20 -6.81 -3.84
N ALA A 493 27.19 -7.63 -4.18
CA ALA A 493 27.14 -9.07 -3.98
C ALA A 493 26.95 -9.51 -2.51
N ASP A 494 27.43 -8.70 -1.55
CA ASP A 494 27.29 -9.03 -0.13
C ASP A 494 25.84 -8.81 0.34
N LEU A 495 25.20 -7.70 -0.08
CA LEU A 495 23.79 -7.44 0.19
C LEU A 495 22.89 -8.47 -0.49
N ASP A 496 23.13 -8.76 -1.79
CA ASP A 496 22.38 -9.78 -2.52
C ASP A 496 22.47 -11.16 -1.84
N ALA A 497 23.67 -11.53 -1.34
CA ALA A 497 23.87 -12.78 -0.63
C ALA A 497 23.10 -12.80 0.72
N LYS A 498 23.05 -11.67 1.44
CA LYS A 498 22.22 -11.53 2.65
C LYS A 498 20.73 -11.65 2.34
N ILE A 499 20.25 -10.96 1.32
CA ILE A 499 18.85 -11.02 0.85
C ILE A 499 18.45 -12.47 0.52
N LYS A 500 19.29 -13.16 -0.24
CA LYS A 500 19.04 -14.56 -0.61
C LYS A 500 18.90 -15.50 0.59
N LYS A 501 19.57 -15.21 1.70
CA LYS A 501 19.50 -16.04 2.92
C LYS A 501 18.25 -15.79 3.76
N LEU A 502 17.57 -14.67 3.60
CA LEU A 502 16.45 -14.31 4.46
C LEU A 502 15.36 -15.38 4.47
N SER A 503 14.97 -15.90 3.30
CA SER A 503 13.95 -16.94 3.18
C SER A 503 14.31 -18.27 3.87
N THR A 504 15.58 -18.46 4.25
CA THR A 504 16.01 -19.67 4.94
C THR A 504 15.96 -19.57 6.47
N ILE A 505 15.68 -18.38 7.01
CA ILE A 505 15.61 -18.12 8.47
C ILE A 505 14.19 -18.41 8.95
N ALA A 506 14.03 -19.48 9.72
CA ALA A 506 12.72 -19.92 10.22
C ALA A 506 12.14 -18.97 11.29
N ASP A 507 13.00 -18.51 12.22
CA ASP A 507 12.57 -17.59 13.27
C ASP A 507 12.18 -16.23 12.69
N ASN A 508 10.94 -15.82 12.96
CA ASN A 508 10.38 -14.60 12.40
C ASN A 508 11.09 -13.33 12.90
N ALA A 509 11.52 -13.32 14.18
CA ALA A 509 12.22 -12.16 14.73
C ALA A 509 13.63 -12.04 14.16
N GLU A 510 14.35 -13.14 14.05
CA GLU A 510 15.68 -13.17 13.42
C GLU A 510 15.62 -12.79 11.94
N ARG A 511 14.63 -13.29 11.21
CA ARG A 511 14.44 -12.99 9.78
C ARG A 511 14.15 -11.51 9.55
N ASN A 512 13.17 -10.96 10.27
CA ASN A 512 12.85 -9.53 10.16
C ASN A 512 14.02 -8.64 10.58
N LYS A 513 14.72 -8.99 11.67
CA LYS A 513 15.93 -8.26 12.09
C LYS A 513 17.00 -8.28 10.98
N ALA A 514 17.25 -9.42 10.37
CA ALA A 514 18.22 -9.53 9.29
C ALA A 514 17.81 -8.71 8.06
N ALA A 515 16.52 -8.67 7.71
CA ALA A 515 16.00 -7.84 6.63
C ALA A 515 16.17 -6.34 6.93
N MET A 516 15.88 -5.91 8.17
CA MET A 516 16.07 -4.52 8.60
C MET A 516 17.54 -4.09 8.58
N GLU A 517 18.48 -4.98 8.88
CA GLU A 517 19.92 -4.68 8.74
C GLU A 517 20.33 -4.54 7.26
N VAL A 518 19.75 -5.33 6.34
CA VAL A 518 19.96 -5.13 4.89
C VAL A 518 19.50 -3.74 4.46
N GLU A 519 18.31 -3.31 4.87
CA GLU A 519 17.79 -1.96 4.60
C GLU A 519 18.75 -0.89 5.12
N LYS A 520 19.15 -0.99 6.38
CA LYS A 520 20.06 -0.04 7.03
C LYS A 520 21.38 0.10 6.27
N GLU A 521 22.01 -1.02 5.92
CA GLU A 521 23.28 -1.01 5.18
C GLU A 521 23.09 -0.41 3.78
N HIS A 522 22.01 -0.80 3.07
CA HIS A 522 21.74 -0.29 1.72
C HIS A 522 21.46 1.21 1.74
N MET A 523 20.58 1.68 2.63
CA MET A 523 20.21 3.09 2.73
C MET A 523 21.42 3.95 3.09
N ALA A 524 22.24 3.52 4.05
CA ALA A 524 23.45 4.24 4.46
C ALA A 524 24.54 4.32 3.36
N LYS A 525 24.55 3.33 2.44
CA LYS A 525 25.53 3.28 1.35
C LYS A 525 25.06 3.97 0.08
N TYR A 526 23.78 3.84 -0.26
CA TYR A 526 23.28 4.20 -1.58
C TYR A 526 22.35 5.40 -1.61
N PHE A 527 21.65 5.74 -0.53
CA PHE A 527 20.74 6.89 -0.45
C PHE A 527 19.78 6.98 -1.65
N SER A 528 19.10 5.88 -1.97
CA SER A 528 18.22 5.80 -3.14
C SER A 528 16.74 6.01 -2.84
N MET A 529 16.30 5.57 -1.66
CA MET A 529 14.92 5.67 -1.21
C MET A 529 14.87 6.06 0.26
N GLY A 530 13.86 6.82 0.67
CA GLY A 530 13.72 7.21 2.07
C GLY A 530 12.31 7.67 2.42
N VAL A 531 11.81 7.19 3.57
CA VAL A 531 10.47 7.51 4.03
C VAL A 531 10.39 8.93 4.58
N VAL A 532 9.36 9.65 4.18
CA VAL A 532 8.99 10.96 4.70
C VAL A 532 7.71 10.89 5.54
N MET A 533 6.78 10.03 5.14
CA MET A 533 5.44 9.91 5.75
C MET A 533 4.85 8.52 5.58
N ASN A 534 3.93 8.16 6.46
CA ASN A 534 3.04 6.99 6.29
C ASN A 534 1.59 7.43 6.06
N GLY A 535 1.06 8.30 6.91
CA GLY A 535 -0.22 8.96 6.74
C GLY A 535 -1.41 8.17 7.24
N PRO A 536 -2.57 8.84 7.34
CA PRO A 536 -3.80 8.20 7.74
C PRO A 536 -4.47 7.45 6.60
N GLN A 537 -5.25 6.45 6.96
CA GLN A 537 -6.36 5.97 6.17
C GLN A 537 -7.64 6.55 6.75
N ILE A 538 -8.34 7.35 5.96
CA ILE A 538 -9.58 8.02 6.36
C ILE A 538 -10.69 7.56 5.43
N SER A 539 -11.80 7.13 6.01
CA SER A 539 -13.04 6.87 5.31
C SER A 539 -14.22 7.50 6.01
N PHE A 540 -15.20 7.88 5.22
CA PHE A 540 -16.52 8.23 5.70
C PHE A 540 -17.44 7.05 5.48
N ALA A 541 -18.15 6.64 6.52
CA ALA A 541 -19.12 5.56 6.51
C ALA A 541 -20.50 6.08 6.90
N ARG A 542 -21.59 5.48 6.40
CA ARG A 542 -22.93 5.78 6.91
C ARG A 542 -23.04 5.41 8.38
N THR A 543 -23.74 6.24 9.15
CA THR A 543 -24.03 5.97 10.57
C THR A 543 -24.70 4.61 10.71
N GLY A 544 -24.20 3.80 11.64
CA GLY A 544 -24.70 2.45 11.89
C GLY A 544 -24.08 1.36 11.01
N LEU A 545 -23.19 1.70 10.06
CA LEU A 545 -22.38 0.70 9.38
C LEU A 545 -21.30 0.18 10.34
N ALA A 546 -21.34 -1.11 10.66
CA ALA A 546 -20.42 -1.78 11.57
C ALA A 546 -19.41 -2.66 10.83
N ASN A 547 -18.24 -2.87 11.45
CA ASN A 547 -17.15 -3.68 10.94
C ASN A 547 -16.62 -3.21 9.56
N TYR A 548 -16.57 -1.86 9.38
CA TYR A 548 -16.08 -1.18 8.19
C TYR A 548 -15.13 -0.05 8.57
N GLY A 549 -13.98 0.04 7.91
CA GLY A 549 -13.00 1.12 8.08
C GLY A 549 -11.55 0.62 8.12
N PRO A 550 -10.59 1.49 8.44
CA PRO A 550 -9.19 1.13 8.56
C PRO A 550 -8.96 -0.05 9.49
N SER A 551 -8.33 -1.11 9.00
CA SER A 551 -8.18 -2.39 9.70
C SER A 551 -6.78 -3.01 9.57
N LEU A 552 -5.76 -2.19 9.25
CA LEU A 552 -4.37 -2.63 9.09
C LEU A 552 -4.28 -3.88 8.18
N PHE A 553 -3.50 -4.89 8.59
CA PHE A 553 -3.27 -6.10 7.79
C PHE A 553 -4.46 -7.06 7.74
N LYS A 554 -5.48 -6.86 8.60
CA LYS A 554 -6.68 -7.71 8.58
C LYS A 554 -7.43 -7.61 7.25
N SER A 555 -7.35 -6.47 6.57
CA SER A 555 -7.82 -6.32 5.21
C SER A 555 -7.12 -5.16 4.50
N LEU A 556 -6.63 -5.40 3.30
CA LEU A 556 -6.15 -4.34 2.41
C LEU A 556 -7.30 -3.44 1.89
N SER A 557 -8.55 -3.90 1.99
CA SER A 557 -9.76 -3.10 1.82
C SER A 557 -10.23 -2.54 3.17
N GLN A 558 -11.38 -1.88 3.22
CA GLN A 558 -11.93 -1.36 4.47
C GLN A 558 -12.91 -2.33 5.17
N VAL A 559 -12.97 -3.55 4.72
CA VAL A 559 -13.81 -4.62 5.29
C VAL A 559 -12.91 -5.73 5.81
N PRO A 560 -12.69 -5.82 7.13
CA PRO A 560 -11.81 -6.82 7.72
C PRO A 560 -12.32 -8.27 7.53
N ASP A 561 -13.63 -8.45 7.49
CA ASP A 561 -14.27 -9.75 7.28
C ASP A 561 -15.65 -9.55 6.64
N TRP A 562 -15.82 -10.07 5.45
CA TRP A 562 -17.05 -9.93 4.67
C TRP A 562 -18.24 -10.72 5.23
N THR A 563 -18.01 -11.63 6.16
CA THR A 563 -19.09 -12.35 6.84
C THR A 563 -19.66 -11.57 8.04
N THR A 564 -18.92 -10.57 8.54
CA THR A 564 -19.26 -9.86 9.78
C THR A 564 -19.70 -8.41 9.56
N ILE A 565 -19.48 -7.83 8.38
CA ILE A 565 -19.93 -6.47 8.06
C ILE A 565 -21.45 -6.39 8.01
N GLY A 566 -22.03 -5.31 8.56
CA GLY A 566 -23.47 -5.15 8.56
C GLY A 566 -23.93 -3.85 9.18
N TRP A 567 -25.23 -3.73 9.40
CA TRP A 567 -25.87 -2.56 9.95
C TRP A 567 -26.27 -2.78 11.41
N GLU A 568 -26.10 -1.78 12.25
CA GLU A 568 -26.63 -1.81 13.62
C GLU A 568 -28.15 -1.95 13.61
N LYS A 569 -28.71 -2.68 14.58
CA LYS A 569 -30.16 -2.73 14.81
C LYS A 569 -30.66 -1.34 15.17
N LYS A 570 -31.77 -0.92 14.55
CA LYS A 570 -32.42 0.35 14.85
C LYS A 570 -33.16 0.29 16.17
#